data_9604371bff06273b55bf289327b56c3b
#
_entry.id   9604371bff06273b55bf289327b56c3b
#
_cell.length_a   1.000
_cell.length_b   1.000
_cell.length_c   1.000
_cell.angle_alpha   90.00
_cell.angle_beta   90.00
_cell.angle_gamma   90.00
#
_symmetry.space_group_name_H-M   'P 1'
#
loop_
_entity.id
_entity.type
_entity.pdbx_description
1 polymer ?
#
loop_
_entity_poly.entity_id
_entity_poly.type
_entity_poly.pdbx_seq_one_letter_code
_entity_poly.pdbx_strand_id
1 'polypeptide(L)'
;MKVSNRQVGFTLLEVMVVVVILGILAALVVPKIISRPDEARVIAAKQDIASVMQALKLYRLDNQRYPTTEQGLQALVAQPTTAPLPPNWKAGGYVERLPKDPWGNPYQYLNPGIHGEIDIFSFGADGAPGGEGNDADIGSWML
;
A
#
# COMPACT_ATOMS: atom_id res chain seq x y z
N MET A 1 -19.37 -28.27 63.28
CA MET A 1 -18.12 -28.59 62.58
C MET A 1 -17.78 -27.44 61.68
N LYS A 2 -16.78 -26.58 62.02
CA LYS A 2 -16.35 -25.44 61.20
C LYS A 2 -15.33 -25.93 60.17
N VAL A 3 -15.69 -25.94 58.88
CA VAL A 3 -14.76 -26.19 57.79
C VAL A 3 -13.94 -24.93 57.60
N SER A 4 -12.66 -24.99 58.01
CA SER A 4 -11.72 -23.91 57.76
C SER A 4 -11.28 -23.95 56.28
N ASN A 5 -11.80 -23.04 55.48
CA ASN A 5 -11.29 -22.80 54.12
C ASN A 5 -9.88 -22.20 54.26
N ARG A 6 -8.84 -23.01 54.01
CA ARG A 6 -7.48 -22.53 53.84
C ARG A 6 -7.44 -21.79 52.49
N GLN A 7 -7.40 -20.47 52.56
CA GLN A 7 -7.04 -19.67 51.37
C GLN A 7 -5.54 -19.89 51.12
N VAL A 8 -5.23 -20.55 50.01
CA VAL A 8 -3.87 -20.70 49.55
C VAL A 8 -3.57 -19.46 48.71
N GLY A 9 -2.75 -18.57 49.25
CA GLY A 9 -2.25 -17.40 48.53
C GLY A 9 -1.11 -17.78 47.57
N PHE A 10 -0.97 -17.06 46.48
CA PHE A 10 0.17 -17.19 45.56
C PHE A 10 1.47 -16.75 46.26
N THR A 11 2.55 -17.48 45.99
CA THR A 11 3.88 -17.09 46.47
C THR A 11 4.47 -15.99 45.59
N LEU A 12 5.32 -15.14 46.16
CA LEU A 12 6.04 -14.10 45.42
C LEU A 12 6.87 -14.73 44.28
N LEU A 13 7.51 -15.87 44.52
CA LEU A 13 8.29 -16.59 43.54
C LEU A 13 7.44 -17.06 42.36
N GLU A 14 6.23 -17.54 42.58
CA GLU A 14 5.32 -18.00 41.57
C GLU A 14 4.91 -16.87 40.59
N VAL A 15 4.61 -15.69 41.14
CA VAL A 15 4.32 -14.50 40.32
C VAL A 15 5.55 -14.05 39.53
N MET A 16 6.74 -14.07 40.13
CA MET A 16 7.98 -13.71 39.44
C MET A 16 8.27 -14.64 38.28
N VAL A 17 8.10 -15.95 38.43
CA VAL A 17 8.30 -16.94 37.37
C VAL A 17 7.31 -16.71 36.21
N VAL A 18 6.04 -16.47 36.52
CA VAL A 18 5.01 -16.18 35.52
C VAL A 18 5.35 -14.92 34.71
N VAL A 19 5.76 -13.85 35.37
CA VAL A 19 6.13 -12.59 34.68
C VAL A 19 7.34 -12.78 33.79
N VAL A 20 8.36 -13.56 34.21
CA VAL A 20 9.53 -13.89 33.38
C VAL A 20 9.12 -14.68 32.14
N ILE A 21 8.28 -15.72 32.29
CA ILE A 21 7.80 -16.54 31.15
C ILE A 21 6.99 -15.68 30.18
N LEU A 22 6.08 -14.83 30.67
CA LEU A 22 5.30 -13.90 29.84
C LEU A 22 6.19 -12.90 29.11
N GLY A 23 7.25 -12.40 29.74
CA GLY A 23 8.25 -11.53 29.12
C GLY A 23 8.98 -12.19 27.96
N ILE A 24 9.40 -13.45 28.13
CA ILE A 24 10.06 -14.24 27.08
C ILE A 24 9.10 -14.50 25.92
N LEU A 25 7.86 -14.90 26.19
CA LEU A 25 6.85 -15.15 25.16
C LEU A 25 6.49 -13.86 24.41
N ALA A 26 6.36 -12.74 25.10
CA ALA A 26 6.09 -11.44 24.48
C ALA A 26 7.23 -11.03 23.53
N ALA A 27 8.49 -11.25 23.90
CA ALA A 27 9.65 -10.95 23.06
C ALA A 27 9.68 -11.76 21.74
N LEU A 28 9.09 -12.96 21.73
CA LEU A 28 9.01 -13.81 20.53
C LEU A 28 7.83 -13.45 19.62
N VAL A 29 6.74 -12.93 20.17
CA VAL A 29 5.48 -12.68 19.46
C VAL A 29 5.42 -11.26 18.87
N VAL A 30 5.88 -10.26 19.61
CA VAL A 30 5.80 -8.84 19.24
C VAL A 30 6.42 -8.54 17.86
N PRO A 31 7.61 -9.04 17.48
CA PRO A 31 8.20 -8.75 16.17
C PRO A 31 7.35 -9.23 14.98
N LYS A 32 6.67 -10.36 15.13
CA LYS A 32 5.84 -10.95 14.06
C LYS A 32 4.51 -10.21 13.83
N ILE A 33 3.99 -9.56 14.86
CA ILE A 33 2.73 -8.81 14.76
C ILE A 33 2.96 -7.44 14.13
N ILE A 34 4.14 -6.84 14.35
CA ILE A 34 4.47 -5.49 13.84
C ILE A 34 4.73 -5.50 12.32
N SER A 35 5.23 -6.59 11.75
CA SER A 35 5.50 -6.69 10.31
C SER A 35 4.26 -6.92 9.44
N ARG A 36 3.18 -7.47 9.98
CA ARG A 36 1.95 -7.77 9.23
C ARG A 36 1.23 -6.56 8.63
N PRO A 37 1.09 -5.41 9.33
CA PRO A 37 0.52 -4.21 8.72
C PRO A 37 1.31 -3.70 7.53
N ASP A 38 2.62 -3.87 7.53
CA ASP A 38 3.51 -3.39 6.47
C ASP A 38 3.40 -4.24 5.21
N GLU A 39 3.33 -5.55 5.36
CA GLU A 39 3.06 -6.47 4.24
C GLU A 39 1.69 -6.19 3.61
N ALA A 40 0.67 -5.93 4.43
CA ALA A 40 -0.66 -5.58 3.96
C ALA A 40 -0.68 -4.27 3.16
N ARG A 41 0.12 -3.27 3.54
CA ARG A 41 0.28 -2.02 2.79
C ARG A 41 0.91 -2.26 1.42
N VAL A 42 1.95 -3.07 1.35
CA VAL A 42 2.58 -3.43 0.06
C VAL A 42 1.58 -4.13 -0.86
N ILE A 43 0.80 -5.07 -0.35
CA ILE A 43 -0.24 -5.76 -1.12
C ILE A 43 -1.32 -4.77 -1.59
N ALA A 44 -1.77 -3.87 -0.73
CA ALA A 44 -2.75 -2.85 -1.09
C ALA A 44 -2.21 -1.92 -2.19
N ALA A 45 -0.96 -1.46 -2.10
CA ALA A 45 -0.33 -0.64 -3.13
C ALA A 45 -0.26 -1.37 -4.48
N LYS A 46 0.09 -2.65 -4.50
CA LYS A 46 0.10 -3.45 -5.73
C LYS A 46 -1.30 -3.59 -6.35
N GLN A 47 -2.33 -3.77 -5.53
CA GLN A 47 -3.72 -3.84 -6.00
C GLN A 47 -4.20 -2.51 -6.60
N ASP A 48 -3.86 -1.40 -5.96
CA ASP A 48 -4.17 -0.06 -6.47
C ASP A 48 -3.48 0.18 -7.82
N ILE A 49 -2.18 -0.12 -7.91
CA ILE A 49 -1.41 -0.01 -9.15
C ILE A 49 -2.02 -0.86 -10.26
N ALA A 50 -2.42 -2.11 -9.96
CA ALA A 50 -3.08 -2.99 -10.92
C ALA A 50 -4.41 -2.40 -11.42
N SER A 51 -5.20 -1.82 -10.53
CA SER A 51 -6.49 -1.19 -10.87
C SER A 51 -6.29 0.05 -11.75
N VAL A 52 -5.33 0.91 -11.41
CA VAL A 52 -4.99 2.10 -12.20
C VAL A 52 -4.43 1.70 -13.57
N MET A 53 -3.60 0.65 -13.64
CA MET A 53 -3.10 0.11 -14.89
C MET A 53 -4.23 -0.36 -15.81
N GLN A 54 -5.27 -0.99 -15.27
CA GLN A 54 -6.45 -1.39 -16.03
C GLN A 54 -7.20 -0.18 -16.60
N ALA A 55 -7.39 0.86 -15.80
CA ALA A 55 -8.01 2.10 -16.24
C ALA A 55 -7.20 2.78 -17.37
N LEU A 56 -5.87 2.78 -17.27
CA LEU A 56 -4.98 3.29 -18.33
C LEU A 56 -5.09 2.48 -19.62
N LYS A 57 -5.22 1.15 -19.53
CA LYS A 57 -5.45 0.30 -20.69
C LYS A 57 -6.78 0.61 -21.39
N LEU A 58 -7.85 0.87 -20.62
CA LEU A 58 -9.13 1.32 -21.18
C LEU A 58 -9.01 2.70 -21.81
N TYR A 59 -8.31 3.64 -21.17
CA TYR A 59 -8.02 4.94 -21.76
C TYR A 59 -7.31 4.79 -23.11
N ARG A 60 -6.28 3.93 -23.19
CA ARG A 60 -5.55 3.66 -24.43
C ARG A 60 -6.44 3.03 -25.51
N LEU A 61 -7.35 2.13 -25.15
CA LEU A 61 -8.29 1.54 -26.10
C LEU A 61 -9.17 2.59 -26.77
N ASP A 62 -9.68 3.54 -25.99
CA ASP A 62 -10.56 4.60 -26.49
C ASP A 62 -9.79 5.68 -27.26
N ASN A 63 -8.58 6.03 -26.81
CA ASN A 63 -7.83 7.18 -27.31
C ASN A 63 -6.57 6.81 -28.11
N GLN A 64 -6.30 5.50 -28.30
CA GLN A 64 -5.18 4.92 -29.05
C GLN A 64 -3.78 5.27 -28.50
N ARG A 65 -3.72 5.88 -27.33
CA ARG A 65 -2.49 6.24 -26.62
C ARG A 65 -2.72 6.33 -25.13
N TYR A 66 -1.66 6.21 -24.36
CA TYR A 66 -1.69 6.54 -22.94
C TYR A 66 -1.61 8.05 -22.74
N PRO A 67 -2.06 8.58 -21.58
CA PRO A 67 -1.80 9.96 -21.20
C PRO A 67 -0.30 10.26 -21.20
N THR A 68 0.09 11.51 -21.46
CA THR A 68 1.48 11.92 -21.28
C THR A 68 1.83 12.00 -19.80
N THR A 69 3.13 12.02 -19.46
CA THR A 69 3.56 12.23 -18.07
C THR A 69 3.00 13.53 -17.48
N GLU A 70 2.90 14.60 -18.29
CA GLU A 70 2.34 15.88 -17.87
C GLU A 70 0.83 15.80 -17.61
N GLN A 71 0.09 15.08 -18.44
CA GLN A 71 -1.34 14.82 -18.22
C GLN A 71 -1.56 13.95 -16.97
N GLY A 72 -0.64 13.04 -16.70
CA GLY A 72 -0.61 12.22 -15.51
C GLY A 72 -1.82 11.32 -15.36
N LEU A 73 -1.96 10.74 -14.18
CA LEU A 73 -3.12 9.92 -13.80
C LEU A 73 -4.41 10.72 -13.72
N GLN A 74 -4.32 12.05 -13.60
CA GLN A 74 -5.49 12.93 -13.58
C GLN A 74 -6.33 12.81 -14.86
N ALA A 75 -5.71 12.43 -15.99
CA ALA A 75 -6.40 12.15 -17.23
C ALA A 75 -7.44 11.02 -17.13
N LEU A 76 -7.37 10.16 -16.12
CA LEU A 76 -8.35 9.11 -15.85
C LEU A 76 -9.62 9.65 -15.16
N VAL A 77 -9.53 10.77 -14.47
CA VAL A 77 -10.63 11.38 -13.71
C VAL A 77 -11.27 12.53 -14.46
N ALA A 78 -10.45 13.36 -15.11
CA ALA A 78 -10.90 14.54 -15.84
C ALA A 78 -10.29 14.56 -17.23
N GLN A 79 -11.06 15.04 -18.21
CA GLN A 79 -10.58 15.17 -19.59
C GLN A 79 -9.38 16.11 -19.66
N PRO A 80 -8.23 15.66 -20.21
CA PRO A 80 -7.08 16.53 -20.38
C PRO A 80 -7.39 17.71 -21.30
N THR A 81 -6.91 18.88 -20.92
CA THR A 81 -6.99 20.11 -21.71
C THR A 81 -5.68 20.46 -22.42
N THR A 82 -4.59 19.74 -22.08
CA THR A 82 -3.27 19.87 -22.72
C THR A 82 -3.11 18.88 -23.85
N ALA A 83 -2.41 19.30 -24.89
CA ALA A 83 -2.12 18.43 -26.05
C ALA A 83 -1.16 17.27 -25.65
N PRO A 84 -1.33 16.10 -26.27
CA PRO A 84 -2.33 15.73 -27.29
C PRO A 84 -3.71 15.47 -26.67
N LEU A 85 -4.73 16.11 -27.19
CA LEU A 85 -6.09 15.93 -26.68
C LEU A 85 -6.60 14.50 -26.98
N PRO A 86 -7.24 13.82 -26.00
CA PRO A 86 -7.82 12.51 -26.23
C PRO A 86 -9.05 12.64 -27.16
N PRO A 87 -9.08 11.91 -28.32
CA PRO A 87 -10.18 12.06 -29.27
C PRO A 87 -11.50 11.45 -28.80
N ASN A 88 -11.45 10.44 -27.95
CA ASN A 88 -12.61 9.68 -27.48
C ASN A 88 -12.60 9.54 -25.94
N TRP A 89 -12.33 10.63 -25.24
CA TRP A 89 -12.33 10.57 -23.78
C TRP A 89 -13.72 10.19 -23.24
N LYS A 90 -13.77 9.20 -22.37
CA LYS A 90 -15.00 8.67 -21.81
C LYS A 90 -15.65 9.69 -20.87
N ALA A 91 -16.87 10.13 -21.16
CA ALA A 91 -17.65 10.99 -20.29
C ALA A 91 -17.85 10.32 -18.90
N GLY A 92 -17.49 11.04 -17.82
CA GLY A 92 -17.49 10.51 -16.46
C GLY A 92 -16.16 9.91 -16.00
N GLY A 93 -15.18 9.79 -16.90
CA GLY A 93 -13.84 9.29 -16.60
C GLY A 93 -13.70 7.76 -16.60
N TYR A 94 -12.50 7.31 -16.33
CA TYR A 94 -12.10 5.90 -16.30
C TYR A 94 -12.03 5.36 -14.87
N VAL A 95 -11.88 6.25 -13.90
CA VAL A 95 -11.96 5.98 -12.47
C VAL A 95 -12.75 7.11 -11.80
N GLU A 96 -13.45 6.81 -10.74
CA GLU A 96 -14.23 7.81 -10.00
C GLU A 96 -13.29 8.78 -9.26
N ARG A 97 -12.22 8.26 -8.69
CA ARG A 97 -11.16 9.02 -8.03
C ARG A 97 -9.84 8.27 -8.10
N LEU A 98 -8.74 9.00 -8.06
CA LEU A 98 -7.41 8.41 -7.94
C LEU A 98 -7.19 7.91 -6.51
N PRO A 99 -6.70 6.66 -6.34
CA PRO A 99 -6.29 6.19 -5.04
C PRO A 99 -5.03 6.94 -4.58
N LYS A 100 -4.87 7.03 -3.28
CA LYS A 100 -3.58 7.34 -2.66
C LYS A 100 -2.95 6.04 -2.21
N ASP A 101 -1.62 6.03 -2.16
CA ASP A 101 -0.92 4.88 -1.63
C ASP A 101 -1.23 4.68 -0.13
N PRO A 102 -0.91 3.51 0.45
CA PRO A 102 -1.21 3.21 1.86
C PRO A 102 -0.53 4.12 2.89
N TRP A 103 0.40 4.95 2.46
CA TRP A 103 1.09 5.96 3.27
C TRP A 103 0.54 7.36 3.06
N GLY A 104 -0.48 7.53 2.19
CA GLY A 104 -1.18 8.79 1.96
C GLY A 104 -0.60 9.65 0.84
N ASN A 105 0.38 9.15 0.09
CA ASN A 105 1.00 9.85 -1.04
C ASN A 105 0.30 9.54 -2.37
N PRO A 106 0.36 10.42 -3.37
CA PRO A 106 -0.14 10.13 -4.70
C PRO A 106 0.79 9.13 -5.41
N TYR A 107 0.22 8.24 -6.22
CA TYR A 107 0.99 7.40 -7.13
C TYR A 107 1.67 8.25 -8.21
N GLN A 108 2.88 7.87 -8.57
CA GLN A 108 3.65 8.47 -9.66
C GLN A 108 3.34 7.78 -10.98
N TYR A 109 3.52 8.52 -12.08
CA TYR A 109 3.26 8.03 -13.43
C TYR A 109 4.32 8.55 -14.40
N LEU A 110 4.82 7.65 -15.25
CA LEU A 110 5.75 7.97 -16.32
C LEU A 110 5.29 7.37 -17.65
N ASN A 111 5.30 8.19 -18.69
CA ASN A 111 5.10 7.78 -20.08
C ASN A 111 6.04 8.60 -21.00
N PRO A 112 7.07 7.98 -21.59
CA PRO A 112 7.43 6.56 -21.52
C PRO A 112 7.91 6.15 -20.13
N GLY A 113 7.67 4.87 -19.76
CA GLY A 113 8.18 4.27 -18.56
C GLY A 113 9.66 3.95 -18.65
N ILE A 114 10.29 3.69 -17.49
CA ILE A 114 11.67 3.23 -17.39
C ILE A 114 11.74 1.70 -17.41
N HIS A 115 10.76 1.03 -16.82
CA HIS A 115 10.69 -0.42 -16.70
C HIS A 115 9.75 -1.06 -17.73
N GLY A 116 8.84 -0.29 -18.29
CA GLY A 116 7.88 -0.76 -19.29
C GLY A 116 7.43 0.38 -20.22
N GLU A 117 6.36 0.14 -20.98
CA GLU A 117 5.78 1.16 -21.87
C GLU A 117 5.31 2.38 -21.06
N ILE A 118 4.73 2.13 -19.90
CA ILE A 118 4.37 3.10 -18.88
C ILE A 118 4.71 2.54 -17.51
N ASP A 119 5.04 3.40 -16.57
CA ASP A 119 5.27 3.03 -15.19
C ASP A 119 4.31 3.76 -14.25
N ILE A 120 3.74 3.02 -13.31
CA ILE A 120 2.99 3.54 -12.16
C ILE A 120 3.69 3.03 -10.91
N PHE A 121 3.96 3.90 -9.94
CA PHE A 121 4.68 3.49 -8.75
C PHE A 121 4.38 4.38 -7.54
N SER A 122 4.65 3.84 -6.36
CA SER A 122 4.71 4.54 -5.09
C SER A 122 6.15 4.57 -4.60
N PHE A 123 6.56 5.64 -3.97
CA PHE A 123 7.87 5.76 -3.30
C PHE A 123 7.91 5.13 -1.90
N GLY A 124 6.89 4.36 -1.53
CA GLY A 124 6.85 3.72 -0.21
C GLY A 124 6.57 4.69 0.93
N ALA A 125 6.99 4.30 2.14
CA ALA A 125 6.65 5.01 3.37
C ALA A 125 7.37 6.35 3.51
N ASP A 126 8.60 6.47 3.01
CA ASP A 126 9.40 7.69 3.10
C ASP A 126 9.09 8.73 2.02
N GLY A 127 8.36 8.33 0.97
CA GLY A 127 8.01 9.21 -0.16
C GLY A 127 9.20 9.66 -1.00
N ALA A 128 10.32 8.92 -0.94
CA ALA A 128 11.56 9.22 -1.66
C ALA A 128 11.98 8.04 -2.55
N PRO A 129 12.65 8.31 -3.69
CA PRO A 129 13.12 7.24 -4.58
C PRO A 129 14.08 6.27 -3.90
N GLY A 130 13.92 4.98 -4.16
CA GLY A 130 14.77 3.91 -3.62
C GLY A 130 14.27 3.35 -2.30
N GLY A 131 15.18 3.12 -1.33
CA GLY A 131 14.84 2.58 -0.02
C GLY A 131 14.79 1.06 0.03
N GLU A 132 14.58 0.53 1.24
CA GLU A 132 14.44 -0.88 1.54
C GLU A 132 13.25 -1.13 2.45
N GLY A 133 12.70 -2.34 2.42
CA GLY A 133 11.55 -2.70 3.25
C GLY A 133 10.31 -1.86 2.95
N ASN A 134 9.81 -1.13 3.94
CA ASN A 134 8.64 -0.26 3.79
C ASN A 134 8.90 1.02 2.98
N ASP A 135 10.16 1.42 2.90
CA ASP A 135 10.59 2.60 2.15
C ASP A 135 10.90 2.27 0.68
N ALA A 136 10.88 0.99 0.32
CA ALA A 136 11.15 0.55 -1.04
C ALA A 136 10.06 1.01 -2.02
N ASP A 137 10.49 1.41 -3.22
CA ASP A 137 9.60 1.73 -4.31
C ASP A 137 8.76 0.50 -4.72
N ILE A 138 7.47 0.70 -4.94
CA ILE A 138 6.54 -0.34 -5.40
C ILE A 138 5.99 0.10 -6.74
N GLY A 139 6.26 -0.67 -7.79
CA GLY A 139 5.90 -0.30 -9.14
C GLY A 139 5.17 -1.36 -9.94
N SER A 140 4.60 -0.93 -11.07
CA SER A 140 3.87 -1.77 -12.02
C SER A 140 4.71 -2.91 -12.61
N TRP A 141 6.02 -2.80 -12.59
CA TRP A 141 6.97 -3.85 -13.01
C TRP A 141 7.11 -5.01 -12.01
N MET A 142 6.47 -4.90 -10.85
CA MET A 142 6.48 -5.91 -9.79
C MET A 142 5.19 -6.73 -9.72
N LEU A 143 4.25 -6.51 -10.65
CA LEU A 143 2.95 -7.19 -10.70
C LEU A 143 3.02 -8.56 -11.36
#